data_6f7531f0b6d6369638cc8e8ebac8b120
#
_entry.id   6f7531f0b6d6369638cc8e8ebac8b120
#
_cell.length_a   1.000
_cell.length_b   1.000
_cell.length_c   1.000
_cell.angle_alpha   90.00
_cell.angle_beta   90.00
_cell.angle_gamma   90.00
#
_symmetry.space_group_name_H-M   'P 1'
#
loop_
_entity.id
_entity.type
_entity.pdbx_description
1 polymer ?
#
loop_
_entity_poly.entity_id
_entity_poly.type
_entity_poly.pdbx_seq_one_letter_code
_entity_poly.pdbx_strand_id
1 'polypeptide(L)'
;MKNRLLLLFVITIISCVIRDGNPSTSIGEINSEVIENSNQVYFEKKTCKCPMANPGDSSIINGTTYTVVNNSTIANQIADGNVNLCTTLVTDMSSMFLYARSFNQGIGFWDVSNVTNMDVMFFGASKFNKEIGDWNTSKVTQMLSLFMDASAFNQDIGNWDTSNVTEMTSMFRGASSFNQNLSNWCVINIFTEPNSFAFNSAMKKVNKPIWGDCP
;
A
#
# COMPACT_ATOMS: atom_id res chain seq x y z
N MET A 1 0.00 -55.30 -12.22
CA MET A 1 -0.98 -54.80 -11.25
C MET A 1 -0.25 -53.81 -10.34
N LYS A 2 -0.43 -52.52 -10.56
CA LYS A 2 0.17 -51.43 -9.73
C LYS A 2 -0.97 -50.71 -9.01
N ASN A 3 -1.08 -50.97 -7.70
CA ASN A 3 -2.00 -50.25 -6.83
C ASN A 3 -1.54 -48.80 -6.69
N ARG A 4 -2.37 -47.84 -7.10
CA ARG A 4 -2.23 -46.44 -6.73
C ARG A 4 -3.05 -46.20 -5.47
N LEU A 5 -2.35 -45.92 -4.41
CA LEU A 5 -2.92 -45.48 -3.14
C LEU A 5 -3.38 -44.03 -3.30
N LEU A 6 -4.68 -43.78 -3.25
CA LEU A 6 -5.29 -42.47 -3.29
C LEU A 6 -5.30 -41.91 -1.85
N LEU A 7 -4.45 -40.91 -1.55
CA LEU A 7 -4.46 -40.22 -0.28
C LEU A 7 -5.56 -39.16 -0.30
N LEU A 8 -6.65 -39.43 0.42
CA LEU A 8 -7.71 -38.44 0.68
C LEU A 8 -7.22 -37.46 1.79
N PHE A 9 -6.91 -36.22 1.42
CA PHE A 9 -6.79 -35.14 2.39
C PHE A 9 -8.18 -34.58 2.71
N VAL A 10 -8.62 -34.79 3.95
CA VAL A 10 -9.83 -34.14 4.49
C VAL A 10 -9.44 -32.72 4.90
N ILE A 11 -9.89 -31.74 4.13
CA ILE A 11 -9.74 -30.32 4.49
C ILE A 11 -11.03 -29.87 5.16
N THR A 12 -10.92 -29.50 6.42
CA THR A 12 -12.01 -28.88 7.19
C THR A 12 -12.25 -27.46 6.66
N ILE A 13 -13.40 -27.24 6.05
CA ILE A 13 -13.84 -25.92 5.57
C ILE A 13 -14.43 -25.17 6.75
N ILE A 14 -13.82 -24.06 7.16
CA ILE A 14 -14.45 -23.08 8.04
C ILE A 14 -15.26 -22.14 7.17
N SER A 15 -16.58 -22.35 7.11
CA SER A 15 -17.51 -21.41 6.47
C SER A 15 -17.66 -20.17 7.34
N CYS A 16 -17.21 -19.03 6.87
CA CYS A 16 -17.59 -17.73 7.43
C CYS A 16 -18.93 -17.32 6.81
N VAL A 17 -20.02 -17.48 7.56
CA VAL A 17 -21.34 -17.03 7.14
C VAL A 17 -21.50 -15.55 7.50
N ILE A 18 -21.57 -14.71 6.49
CA ILE A 18 -22.01 -13.31 6.64
C ILE A 18 -23.53 -13.35 6.81
N ARG A 19 -24.04 -12.97 8.00
CA ARG A 19 -25.46 -12.78 8.23
C ARG A 19 -25.87 -11.35 7.86
N ASP A 20 -26.43 -11.20 6.67
CA ASP A 20 -27.25 -10.04 6.32
C ASP A 20 -28.69 -10.38 6.67
N GLY A 21 -29.24 -9.61 7.62
CA GLY A 21 -30.62 -9.80 8.07
C GLY A 21 -31.64 -9.32 7.05
N ASN A 22 -32.00 -10.15 6.07
CA ASN A 22 -33.23 -9.97 5.28
C ASN A 22 -33.83 -11.34 4.91
N PRO A 23 -35.03 -11.69 5.36
CA PRO A 23 -35.65 -12.97 5.05
C PRO A 23 -36.56 -12.84 3.84
N SER A 24 -36.06 -13.12 2.66
CA SER A 24 -36.82 -13.66 1.53
C SER A 24 -36.02 -13.62 0.22
N THR A 25 -35.30 -14.68 -0.06
CA THR A 25 -35.06 -15.11 -1.44
C THR A 25 -34.75 -16.60 -1.45
N SER A 26 -35.45 -17.35 -2.28
CA SER A 26 -35.36 -18.78 -2.49
C SER A 26 -33.92 -19.22 -2.81
N ILE A 27 -33.48 -20.25 -2.09
CA ILE A 27 -32.19 -20.93 -2.31
C ILE A 27 -32.26 -21.64 -3.66
N GLY A 28 -31.71 -21.01 -4.70
CA GLY A 28 -31.24 -21.71 -5.89
C GLY A 28 -30.02 -22.52 -5.50
N GLU A 29 -30.05 -23.85 -5.81
CA GLU A 29 -28.88 -24.71 -5.66
C GLU A 29 -27.68 -24.09 -6.37
N ILE A 30 -26.72 -23.56 -5.59
CA ILE A 30 -25.42 -23.16 -6.13
C ILE A 30 -24.66 -24.48 -6.27
N ASN A 31 -24.56 -24.96 -7.52
CA ASN A 31 -23.58 -26.00 -7.86
C ASN A 31 -22.23 -25.56 -7.31
N SER A 32 -21.76 -26.25 -6.28
CA SER A 32 -20.42 -26.11 -5.75
C SER A 32 -19.43 -26.71 -6.76
N GLU A 33 -19.15 -25.98 -7.86
CA GLU A 33 -17.88 -26.15 -8.50
C GLU A 33 -16.84 -25.59 -7.53
N VAL A 34 -16.13 -26.49 -6.91
CA VAL A 34 -14.97 -26.21 -6.07
C VAL A 34 -13.99 -25.39 -6.91
N ILE A 35 -13.93 -24.09 -6.64
CA ILE A 35 -12.86 -23.24 -7.18
C ILE A 35 -11.62 -23.63 -6.39
N GLU A 36 -10.96 -24.70 -6.82
CA GLU A 36 -9.59 -24.99 -6.43
C GLU A 36 -8.67 -24.02 -7.17
N ASN A 37 -8.54 -22.79 -6.62
CA ASN A 37 -7.35 -21.98 -6.86
C ASN A 37 -7.22 -20.95 -5.73
N SER A 38 -6.47 -21.33 -4.70
CA SER A 38 -6.14 -20.50 -3.54
C SER A 38 -5.16 -19.36 -3.83
N ASN A 39 -4.87 -19.08 -5.09
CA ASN A 39 -4.01 -17.98 -5.53
C ASN A 39 -4.84 -16.74 -5.85
N GLN A 40 -5.77 -16.38 -4.94
CA GLN A 40 -6.71 -15.31 -5.24
C GLN A 40 -6.13 -13.93 -4.94
N VAL A 41 -6.17 -13.07 -5.96
CA VAL A 41 -6.16 -11.62 -5.81
C VAL A 41 -7.60 -11.20 -5.49
N TYR A 42 -7.80 -10.46 -4.42
CA TYR A 42 -9.13 -9.96 -4.02
C TYR A 42 -9.01 -8.54 -3.45
N PHE A 43 -10.15 -7.85 -3.34
CA PHE A 43 -10.20 -6.56 -2.68
C PHE A 43 -10.80 -6.70 -1.29
N GLU A 44 -10.08 -6.22 -0.28
CA GLU A 44 -10.58 -5.96 1.05
C GLU A 44 -10.81 -4.46 1.20
N LYS A 45 -12.08 -4.03 1.23
CA LYS A 45 -12.45 -2.62 1.11
C LYS A 45 -11.88 -2.02 -0.20
N LYS A 46 -10.88 -1.16 -0.11
CA LYS A 46 -10.22 -0.52 -1.27
C LYS A 46 -8.86 -1.12 -1.59
N THR A 47 -8.37 -2.07 -0.79
CA THR A 47 -6.99 -2.57 -0.89
C THR A 47 -6.95 -3.91 -1.63
N CYS A 48 -6.08 -4.02 -2.62
CA CYS A 48 -5.82 -5.25 -3.37
C CYS A 48 -4.96 -6.22 -2.54
N LYS A 49 -5.47 -7.39 -2.21
CA LYS A 49 -4.84 -8.40 -1.36
C LYS A 49 -4.52 -9.68 -2.14
N CYS A 50 -3.35 -10.27 -1.89
CA CYS A 50 -2.90 -11.52 -2.51
C CYS A 50 -1.93 -12.33 -1.61
N PRO A 51 -2.27 -12.60 -0.34
CA PRO A 51 -1.31 -13.11 0.64
C PRO A 51 -0.82 -14.54 0.34
N MET A 52 -1.58 -15.31 -0.46
CA MET A 52 -1.30 -16.72 -0.78
C MET A 52 -0.92 -16.92 -2.24
N ALA A 53 -0.84 -15.85 -3.05
CA ALA A 53 -0.50 -15.92 -4.45
C ALA A 53 1.02 -15.88 -4.68
N ASN A 54 1.47 -16.30 -5.86
CA ASN A 54 2.87 -16.23 -6.26
C ASN A 54 3.12 -14.98 -7.12
N PRO A 55 4.33 -14.40 -7.09
CA PRO A 55 4.69 -13.33 -8.01
C PRO A 55 4.53 -13.78 -9.48
N GLY A 56 3.80 -12.98 -10.28
CA GLY A 56 3.43 -13.29 -11.65
C GLY A 56 2.03 -13.86 -11.81
N ASP A 57 1.41 -14.38 -10.74
CA ASP A 57 -0.01 -14.73 -10.79
C ASP A 57 -0.85 -13.50 -11.10
N SER A 58 -1.99 -13.67 -11.73
CA SER A 58 -2.89 -12.57 -12.04
C SER A 58 -4.36 -12.98 -11.93
N SER A 59 -5.21 -12.01 -11.64
CA SER A 59 -6.67 -12.20 -11.62
C SER A 59 -7.36 -11.03 -12.29
N ILE A 60 -8.50 -11.30 -12.95
CA ILE A 60 -9.33 -10.26 -13.57
C ILE A 60 -10.45 -9.92 -12.59
N ILE A 61 -10.49 -8.67 -12.14
CA ILE A 61 -11.53 -8.15 -11.24
C ILE A 61 -12.18 -6.95 -11.91
N ASN A 62 -13.48 -7.03 -12.17
CA ASN A 62 -14.25 -5.99 -12.87
C ASN A 62 -13.60 -5.57 -14.20
N GLY A 63 -13.09 -6.54 -14.99
CA GLY A 63 -12.47 -6.30 -16.28
C GLY A 63 -11.04 -5.76 -16.26
N THR A 64 -10.46 -5.57 -15.07
CA THR A 64 -9.06 -5.13 -14.88
C THR A 64 -8.22 -6.30 -14.43
N THR A 65 -7.09 -6.54 -15.10
CA THR A 65 -6.11 -7.55 -14.69
C THR A 65 -5.19 -6.97 -13.61
N TYR A 66 -5.13 -7.65 -12.47
CA TYR A 66 -4.21 -7.33 -11.37
C TYR A 66 -3.13 -8.39 -11.30
N THR A 67 -1.87 -7.97 -11.32
CA THR A 67 -0.70 -8.85 -11.29
C THR A 67 -0.07 -8.85 -9.90
N VAL A 68 0.21 -10.02 -9.37
CA VAL A 68 0.91 -10.20 -8.08
C VAL A 68 2.40 -9.90 -8.26
N VAL A 69 2.93 -9.05 -7.39
CA VAL A 69 4.34 -8.64 -7.41
C VAL A 69 4.99 -8.78 -6.03
N ASN A 70 6.30 -8.91 -6.05
CA ASN A 70 7.18 -8.82 -4.88
C ASN A 70 8.31 -7.80 -5.14
N ASN A 71 9.27 -7.68 -4.22
CA ASN A 71 10.39 -6.72 -4.35
C ASN A 71 11.20 -6.90 -5.65
N SER A 72 11.31 -8.12 -6.18
CA SER A 72 12.11 -8.39 -7.39
C SER A 72 11.38 -8.12 -8.69
N THR A 73 10.05 -8.08 -8.70
CA THR A 73 9.23 -7.99 -9.92
C THR A 73 8.51 -6.68 -10.08
N ILE A 74 8.23 -5.95 -8.99
CA ILE A 74 7.43 -4.72 -9.01
C ILE A 74 8.05 -3.63 -9.92
N ALA A 75 9.36 -3.42 -9.86
CA ALA A 75 10.02 -2.38 -10.64
C ALA A 75 9.87 -2.59 -12.15
N ASN A 76 9.94 -3.83 -12.63
CA ASN A 76 9.74 -4.16 -14.04
C ASN A 76 8.30 -3.86 -14.48
N GLN A 77 7.30 -4.24 -13.68
CA GLN A 77 5.90 -3.95 -13.99
C GLN A 77 5.64 -2.44 -14.10
N ILE A 78 6.21 -1.64 -13.20
CA ILE A 78 6.09 -0.19 -13.24
C ILE A 78 6.80 0.40 -14.47
N ALA A 79 7.98 -0.10 -14.83
CA ALA A 79 8.71 0.31 -16.03
C ALA A 79 7.92 0.03 -17.30
N ASP A 80 7.16 -1.06 -17.35
CA ASP A 80 6.24 -1.42 -18.42
C ASP A 80 4.93 -0.60 -18.40
N GLY A 81 4.77 0.30 -17.44
CA GLY A 81 3.60 1.17 -17.28
C GLY A 81 2.41 0.50 -16.57
N ASN A 82 2.57 -0.73 -16.07
CA ASN A 82 1.54 -1.44 -15.33
C ASN A 82 1.55 -1.04 -13.85
N VAL A 83 0.46 -0.45 -13.38
CA VAL A 83 0.23 -0.12 -11.95
C VAL A 83 -0.92 -0.92 -11.34
N ASN A 84 -1.61 -1.75 -12.12
CA ASN A 84 -2.65 -2.65 -11.61
C ASN A 84 -1.98 -3.86 -10.92
N LEU A 85 -1.37 -3.59 -9.78
CA LEU A 85 -0.53 -4.55 -9.06
C LEU A 85 -1.16 -4.91 -7.71
N CYS A 86 -1.07 -6.18 -7.35
CA CYS A 86 -1.29 -6.64 -6.00
C CYS A 86 0.05 -6.70 -5.27
N THR A 87 0.24 -5.81 -4.29
CA THR A 87 1.53 -5.51 -3.66
C THR A 87 1.70 -6.10 -2.27
N THR A 88 0.80 -7.01 -1.84
CA THR A 88 0.83 -7.62 -0.48
C THR A 88 2.18 -8.27 -0.15
N LEU A 89 2.91 -8.78 -1.15
CA LEU A 89 4.22 -9.45 -0.95
C LEU A 89 5.41 -8.48 -1.01
N VAL A 90 5.16 -7.17 -1.18
CA VAL A 90 6.22 -6.15 -1.25
C VAL A 90 6.53 -5.63 0.14
N THR A 91 7.81 -5.60 0.49
CA THR A 91 8.32 -5.08 1.77
C THR A 91 9.20 -3.86 1.61
N ASP A 92 9.71 -3.60 0.40
CA ASP A 92 10.56 -2.46 0.07
C ASP A 92 10.01 -1.75 -1.17
N MET A 93 9.64 -0.47 -1.00
CA MET A 93 9.16 0.40 -2.08
C MET A 93 10.11 1.58 -2.30
N SER A 94 11.34 1.49 -1.80
CA SER A 94 12.32 2.56 -1.97
C SER A 94 12.60 2.84 -3.46
N SER A 95 12.78 4.11 -3.80
CA SER A 95 13.11 4.58 -5.16
C SER A 95 12.09 4.25 -6.26
N MET A 96 10.91 3.71 -5.95
CA MET A 96 9.96 3.15 -6.92
C MET A 96 9.56 4.15 -8.03
N PHE A 97 9.39 5.42 -7.67
CA PHE A 97 9.02 6.51 -8.58
C PHE A 97 10.04 7.66 -8.53
N LEU A 98 11.31 7.34 -8.19
CA LEU A 98 12.40 8.30 -8.12
C LEU A 98 12.54 9.04 -9.46
N TYR A 99 12.42 10.39 -9.43
CA TYR A 99 12.40 11.26 -10.59
C TYR A 99 11.35 10.94 -11.67
N ALA A 100 10.31 10.18 -11.35
CA ALA A 100 9.20 9.91 -12.25
C ALA A 100 8.30 11.16 -12.41
N ARG A 101 8.84 12.21 -13.03
CA ARG A 101 8.25 13.57 -13.10
C ARG A 101 6.86 13.62 -13.69
N SER A 102 6.50 12.69 -14.58
CA SER A 102 5.19 12.62 -15.23
C SER A 102 4.21 11.68 -14.53
N PHE A 103 4.69 10.88 -13.57
CA PHE A 103 3.85 9.89 -12.88
C PHE A 103 2.75 10.57 -12.07
N ASN A 104 1.51 10.18 -12.32
CA ASN A 104 0.33 10.60 -11.59
C ASN A 104 -0.82 9.57 -11.73
N GLN A 105 -0.50 8.26 -11.65
CA GLN A 105 -1.51 7.21 -11.70
C GLN A 105 -2.03 6.88 -10.30
N GLY A 106 -3.29 6.41 -10.20
CA GLY A 106 -3.90 6.01 -8.94
C GLY A 106 -3.30 4.69 -8.45
N ILE A 107 -2.70 4.71 -7.28
CA ILE A 107 -2.10 3.55 -6.60
C ILE A 107 -2.60 3.41 -5.14
N GLY A 108 -3.66 4.14 -4.78
CA GLY A 108 -4.23 4.11 -3.43
C GLY A 108 -4.76 2.74 -3.00
N PHE A 109 -5.05 1.84 -3.96
CA PHE A 109 -5.48 0.47 -3.69
C PHE A 109 -4.32 -0.51 -3.41
N TRP A 110 -3.07 -0.09 -3.53
CA TRP A 110 -1.92 -0.93 -3.21
C TRP A 110 -1.91 -1.31 -1.74
N ASP A 111 -1.59 -2.57 -1.46
CA ASP A 111 -1.37 -3.06 -0.10
C ASP A 111 0.05 -2.78 0.35
N VAL A 112 0.22 -1.79 1.22
CA VAL A 112 1.53 -1.44 1.78
C VAL A 112 1.72 -1.95 3.20
N SER A 113 0.80 -2.79 3.70
CA SER A 113 0.81 -3.26 5.10
C SER A 113 2.02 -4.12 5.50
N ASN A 114 2.82 -4.56 4.52
CA ASN A 114 4.08 -5.27 4.76
C ASN A 114 5.32 -4.42 4.42
N VAL A 115 5.14 -3.19 3.94
CA VAL A 115 6.25 -2.31 3.56
C VAL A 115 6.94 -1.75 4.81
N THR A 116 8.25 -1.84 4.82
CA THR A 116 9.11 -1.31 5.90
C THR A 116 9.96 -0.12 5.45
N ASN A 117 10.21 0.00 4.13
CA ASN A 117 11.07 1.03 3.55
C ASN A 117 10.34 1.76 2.40
N MET A 118 10.24 3.09 2.52
CA MET A 118 9.69 4.00 1.50
C MET A 118 10.68 5.12 1.15
N ASP A 119 11.99 4.96 1.43
CA ASP A 119 12.99 5.97 1.16
C ASP A 119 12.95 6.40 -0.30
N VAL A 120 12.93 7.70 -0.52
CA VAL A 120 12.97 8.38 -1.83
C VAL A 120 11.92 7.87 -2.85
N MET A 121 10.83 7.21 -2.38
CA MET A 121 9.85 6.58 -3.28
C MET A 121 9.26 7.56 -4.30
N PHE A 122 8.93 8.78 -3.90
CA PHE A 122 8.37 9.82 -4.78
C PHE A 122 9.29 11.03 -4.93
N PHE A 123 10.59 10.88 -4.62
CA PHE A 123 11.54 11.99 -4.78
C PHE A 123 11.54 12.47 -6.23
N GLY A 124 11.27 13.76 -6.44
CA GLY A 124 11.20 14.39 -7.75
C GLY A 124 10.03 13.96 -8.64
N ALA A 125 9.05 13.21 -8.11
CA ALA A 125 7.79 12.88 -8.80
C ALA A 125 6.87 14.11 -8.83
N SER A 126 7.27 15.13 -9.57
CA SER A 126 6.73 16.49 -9.51
C SER A 126 5.25 16.64 -9.87
N LYS A 127 4.64 15.67 -10.57
CA LYS A 127 3.20 15.66 -10.89
C LYS A 127 2.38 14.74 -10.00
N PHE A 128 3.01 13.92 -9.15
CA PHE A 128 2.27 12.97 -8.32
C PHE A 128 1.40 13.69 -7.30
N ASN A 129 0.09 13.43 -7.35
CA ASN A 129 -0.90 13.96 -6.41
C ASN A 129 -2.15 13.05 -6.36
N LYS A 130 -1.95 11.73 -6.15
CA LYS A 130 -3.06 10.76 -5.99
C LYS A 130 -3.24 10.36 -4.55
N GLU A 131 -4.52 10.04 -4.21
CA GLU A 131 -4.91 9.60 -2.88
C GLU A 131 -4.13 8.35 -2.46
N ILE A 132 -3.47 8.45 -1.29
CA ILE A 132 -2.73 7.38 -0.63
C ILE A 132 -2.95 7.40 0.89
N GLY A 133 -3.91 8.20 1.36
CA GLY A 133 -4.21 8.37 2.79
C GLY A 133 -4.73 7.11 3.47
N ASP A 134 -5.33 6.18 2.72
CA ASP A 134 -5.82 4.89 3.23
C ASP A 134 -4.72 3.81 3.36
N TRP A 135 -3.47 4.10 3.02
CA TRP A 135 -2.36 3.17 3.15
C TRP A 135 -2.10 2.79 4.62
N ASN A 136 -1.98 1.50 4.90
CA ASN A 136 -1.55 1.02 6.22
C ASN A 136 -0.02 1.08 6.34
N THR A 137 0.50 2.14 6.95
CA THR A 137 1.95 2.40 7.09
C THR A 137 2.53 1.89 8.40
N SER A 138 1.79 1.11 9.18
CA SER A 138 2.15 0.70 10.55
C SER A 138 3.47 -0.08 10.66
N LYS A 139 3.99 -0.67 9.57
CA LYS A 139 5.30 -1.35 9.55
C LYS A 139 6.43 -0.50 8.97
N VAL A 140 6.15 0.69 8.45
CA VAL A 140 7.18 1.53 7.83
C VAL A 140 8.10 2.11 8.89
N THR A 141 9.40 1.98 8.66
CA THR A 141 10.46 2.50 9.54
C THR A 141 11.30 3.59 8.87
N GLN A 142 11.33 3.62 7.53
CA GLN A 142 12.17 4.50 6.72
C GLN A 142 11.31 5.31 5.74
N MET A 143 11.41 6.66 5.84
CA MET A 143 10.72 7.62 4.98
C MET A 143 11.66 8.78 4.57
N LEU A 144 12.99 8.50 4.47
CA LEU A 144 13.98 9.49 4.03
C LEU A 144 13.58 10.08 2.68
N SER A 145 13.44 11.40 2.60
CA SER A 145 13.16 12.13 1.35
C SER A 145 11.97 11.60 0.54
N LEU A 146 10.99 10.96 1.18
CA LEU A 146 9.86 10.26 0.52
C LEU A 146 9.15 11.12 -0.52
N PHE A 147 8.86 12.40 -0.22
CA PHE A 147 8.19 13.36 -1.11
C PHE A 147 9.08 14.58 -1.43
N MET A 148 10.41 14.42 -1.33
CA MET A 148 11.32 15.52 -1.66
C MET A 148 11.11 15.93 -3.13
N ASP A 149 10.93 17.23 -3.37
CA ASP A 149 10.67 17.84 -4.68
C ASP A 149 9.43 17.27 -5.42
N ALA A 150 8.50 16.59 -4.73
CA ALA A 150 7.18 16.23 -5.23
C ALA A 150 6.25 17.45 -5.21
N SER A 151 6.49 18.40 -6.09
CA SER A 151 5.94 19.78 -6.00
C SER A 151 4.42 19.87 -6.08
N ALA A 152 3.72 18.91 -6.73
CA ALA A 152 2.27 18.89 -6.81
C ALA A 152 1.60 18.13 -5.64
N PHE A 153 2.37 17.35 -4.86
CA PHE A 153 1.79 16.49 -3.83
C PHE A 153 1.16 17.30 -2.69
N ASN A 154 -0.12 17.07 -2.43
CA ASN A 154 -0.87 17.68 -1.33
C ASN A 154 -2.06 16.81 -0.88
N GLN A 155 -1.91 15.48 -0.88
CA GLN A 155 -2.96 14.58 -0.40
C GLN A 155 -2.92 14.45 1.11
N ASP A 156 -4.11 14.24 1.71
CA ASP A 156 -4.22 14.01 3.14
C ASP A 156 -3.62 12.64 3.52
N ILE A 157 -2.59 12.68 4.34
CA ILE A 157 -1.88 11.52 4.90
C ILE A 157 -1.81 11.62 6.44
N GLY A 158 -2.67 12.47 7.04
CA GLY A 158 -2.72 12.67 8.48
C GLY A 158 -3.06 11.40 9.28
N ASN A 159 -3.70 10.41 8.63
CA ASN A 159 -4.05 9.12 9.25
C ASN A 159 -2.96 8.04 9.14
N TRP A 160 -1.81 8.33 8.54
CA TRP A 160 -0.72 7.36 8.49
C TRP A 160 -0.22 7.03 9.89
N ASP A 161 -0.04 5.74 10.17
CA ASP A 161 0.63 5.30 11.40
C ASP A 161 2.15 5.46 11.22
N THR A 162 2.72 6.40 11.96
CA THR A 162 4.15 6.73 11.92
C THR A 162 4.89 6.29 13.18
N SER A 163 4.22 5.53 14.06
CA SER A 163 4.75 5.12 15.37
C SER A 163 6.04 4.30 15.31
N ASN A 164 6.27 3.59 14.19
CA ASN A 164 7.49 2.81 13.98
C ASN A 164 8.55 3.53 13.14
N VAL A 165 8.26 4.75 12.63
CA VAL A 165 9.20 5.47 11.78
C VAL A 165 10.35 6.05 12.59
N THR A 166 11.57 5.86 12.10
CA THR A 166 12.81 6.34 12.71
C THR A 166 13.56 7.34 11.84
N GLU A 167 13.17 7.49 10.57
CA GLU A 167 13.86 8.37 9.62
C GLU A 167 12.87 9.15 8.74
N MET A 168 12.93 10.50 8.79
CA MET A 168 12.10 11.42 7.99
C MET A 168 12.90 12.63 7.47
N THR A 169 14.25 12.53 7.42
CA THR A 169 15.09 13.63 6.91
C THR A 169 14.64 14.04 5.52
N SER A 170 14.45 15.34 5.31
CA SER A 170 14.04 15.93 4.02
C SER A 170 12.74 15.41 3.43
N MET A 171 11.86 14.77 4.22
CA MET A 171 10.67 14.07 3.73
C MET A 171 9.81 14.91 2.78
N PHE A 172 9.59 16.20 3.09
CA PHE A 172 8.79 17.14 2.29
C PHE A 172 9.61 18.32 1.77
N ARG A 173 10.95 18.21 1.74
CA ARG A 173 11.78 19.28 1.21
C ARG A 173 11.39 19.56 -0.25
N GLY A 174 11.09 20.84 -0.56
CA GLY A 174 10.69 21.25 -1.92
C GLY A 174 9.30 20.79 -2.38
N ALA A 175 8.51 20.14 -1.52
CA ALA A 175 7.11 19.79 -1.80
C ALA A 175 6.23 21.06 -1.70
N SER A 176 6.32 21.92 -2.71
CA SER A 176 5.85 23.31 -2.67
C SER A 176 4.33 23.48 -2.54
N SER A 177 3.54 22.42 -2.78
CA SER A 177 2.10 22.41 -2.57
C SER A 177 1.68 21.79 -1.23
N PHE A 178 2.58 21.06 -0.54
CA PHE A 178 2.20 20.23 0.60
C PHE A 178 1.94 21.06 1.87
N ASN A 179 0.70 21.01 2.36
CA ASN A 179 0.30 21.72 3.59
C ASN A 179 -0.80 20.96 4.36
N GLN A 180 -0.77 19.64 4.37
CA GLN A 180 -1.72 18.83 5.13
C GLN A 180 -1.39 18.81 6.62
N ASN A 181 -2.39 18.52 7.44
CA ASN A 181 -2.24 18.47 8.90
C ASN A 181 -1.64 17.12 9.34
N LEU A 182 -0.45 17.14 9.89
CA LEU A 182 0.28 15.99 10.44
C LEU A 182 0.42 16.04 11.96
N SER A 183 -0.31 16.95 12.65
CA SER A 183 -0.19 17.13 14.10
C SER A 183 -0.54 15.89 14.92
N ASN A 184 -1.29 14.94 14.32
CA ASN A 184 -1.67 13.67 14.95
C ASN A 184 -0.68 12.53 14.69
N TRP A 185 0.42 12.77 13.96
CA TRP A 185 1.42 11.73 13.74
C TRP A 185 2.13 11.38 15.05
N CYS A 186 2.18 10.07 15.35
CA CYS A 186 2.99 9.54 16.43
C CYS A 186 4.46 9.47 15.97
N VAL A 187 5.31 10.35 16.48
CA VAL A 187 6.74 10.41 16.10
C VAL A 187 7.65 10.20 17.31
N ILE A 188 7.25 9.26 18.17
CA ILE A 188 7.90 8.96 19.45
C ILE A 188 9.38 8.57 19.30
N ASN A 189 9.76 8.03 18.14
CA ASN A 189 11.14 7.63 17.86
C ASN A 189 12.00 8.75 17.24
N ILE A 190 11.42 9.93 16.98
CA ILE A 190 12.10 11.08 16.35
C ILE A 190 12.03 12.28 17.29
N PHE A 191 13.02 12.42 18.16
CA PHE A 191 13.01 13.38 19.28
C PHE A 191 13.13 14.86 18.88
N THR A 192 13.62 15.14 17.67
CA THR A 192 13.79 16.50 17.16
C THR A 192 13.38 16.57 15.70
N GLU A 193 12.98 17.76 15.22
CA GLU A 193 12.67 17.95 13.81
C GLU A 193 13.83 17.48 12.92
N PRO A 194 13.61 16.51 12.01
CA PRO A 194 14.66 16.04 11.12
C PRO A 194 15.18 17.14 10.20
N ASN A 195 16.45 17.05 9.82
CA ASN A 195 17.07 18.02 8.94
C ASN A 195 16.25 18.23 7.67
N SER A 196 15.93 19.50 7.38
CA SER A 196 15.19 19.91 6.18
C SER A 196 13.82 19.22 6.00
N PHE A 197 13.19 18.67 7.05
CA PHE A 197 11.92 17.91 6.99
C PHE A 197 10.91 18.55 6.02
N ALA A 198 10.68 19.85 6.13
CA ALA A 198 9.74 20.59 5.30
C ALA A 198 10.37 21.89 4.71
N PHE A 199 11.69 21.91 4.48
CA PHE A 199 12.38 23.08 3.93
C PHE A 199 11.87 23.35 2.50
N ASN A 200 11.48 24.62 2.22
CA ASN A 200 10.89 25.03 0.93
C ASN A 200 9.58 24.28 0.56
N SER A 201 8.84 23.75 1.53
CA SER A 201 7.47 23.27 1.33
C SER A 201 6.44 24.35 1.67
N ALA A 202 5.15 24.13 1.36
CA ALA A 202 4.06 24.99 1.81
C ALA A 202 3.61 24.69 3.25
N MET A 203 4.19 23.72 3.94
CA MET A 203 3.77 23.24 5.25
C MET A 203 3.91 24.34 6.31
N LYS A 204 2.80 24.66 6.96
CA LYS A 204 2.78 25.58 8.11
C LYS A 204 3.29 24.86 9.36
N LYS A 205 3.92 25.65 10.26
CA LYS A 205 4.44 25.12 11.54
C LYS A 205 3.36 24.39 12.36
N VAL A 206 2.12 24.91 12.35
CA VAL A 206 0.98 24.33 13.08
C VAL A 206 0.56 22.96 12.56
N ASN A 207 0.91 22.61 11.33
CA ASN A 207 0.60 21.35 10.69
C ASN A 207 1.68 20.27 10.88
N LYS A 208 2.81 20.62 11.51
CA LYS A 208 3.89 19.64 11.81
C LYS A 208 3.54 18.79 13.03
N PRO A 209 4.06 17.56 13.12
CA PRO A 209 3.95 16.76 14.33
C PRO A 209 4.71 17.40 15.50
N ILE A 210 4.37 16.99 16.72
CA ILE A 210 5.14 17.31 17.93
C ILE A 210 6.23 16.26 18.08
N TRP A 211 7.47 16.65 17.82
CA TRP A 211 8.60 15.70 17.77
C TRP A 211 8.85 15.04 19.12
N GLY A 212 9.04 13.71 19.12
CA GLY A 212 9.21 12.89 20.31
C GLY A 212 7.90 12.58 21.05
N ASP A 213 6.75 12.91 20.44
CA ASP A 213 5.42 12.72 21.04
C ASP A 213 4.55 11.75 20.22
N CYS A 214 3.47 11.29 20.85
CA CYS A 214 2.47 10.40 20.26
C CYS A 214 1.09 10.82 20.79
N PRO A 215 0.34 11.69 20.09
CA PRO A 215 -0.93 12.28 20.52
C PRO A 215 -2.08 11.27 20.63
#